data_7a7b5273c0e4f3e7e89f80d42d9fc4c8
#
_entry.id   7a7b5273c0e4f3e7e89f80d42d9fc4c8
#
_cell.length_a   1.000
_cell.length_b   1.000
_cell.length_c   1.000
_cell.angle_alpha   90.00
_cell.angle_beta   90.00
_cell.angle_gamma   90.00
#
_symmetry.space_group_name_H-M   'P 1'
#
loop_
_entity.id
_entity.type
_entity.pdbx_description
1 polymer ?
#
loop_
_entity_poly.entity_id
_entity_poly.type
_entity_poly.pdbx_seq_one_letter_code
_entity_poly.pdbx_strand_id
1 'polypeptide(L)'
;MILRPAVAALCLFATTLPAAAQDICAPLLDFIGHARGGTSPVPWSGAEACATATSESGAQEVYCYWSHPLRDPAAAQAAKTLTADIRTCLPGVQVLPADQPVNHPDSYDLRRFRAGDLIVSLAIKDKAALGQTLVFLRAQLQSPD
;
A
#
# COMPACT_ATOMS: atom_id res chain seq x y z
N MET A 1 50.02 46.09 36.09
CA MET A 1 49.64 45.83 34.67
C MET A 1 49.27 44.40 34.58
N ILE A 2 47.92 44.07 34.65
CA ILE A 2 47.38 42.68 34.74
C ILE A 2 46.70 42.40 33.44
N LEU A 3 47.28 41.49 32.63
CA LEU A 3 46.69 41.03 31.41
C LEU A 3 45.59 39.99 31.75
N ARG A 4 44.36 40.22 31.33
CA ARG A 4 43.27 39.28 31.38
C ARG A 4 43.20 38.45 30.06
N PRO A 5 43.16 37.10 30.10
CA PRO A 5 42.94 36.33 28.90
C PRO A 5 41.42 36.34 28.54
N ALA A 6 41.13 36.65 27.30
CA ALA A 6 39.80 36.51 26.73
C ALA A 6 39.56 35.03 26.34
N VAL A 7 38.60 34.43 26.98
CA VAL A 7 38.13 33.08 26.62
C VAL A 7 37.10 33.22 25.48
N ALA A 8 37.48 32.80 24.27
CA ALA A 8 36.57 32.73 23.14
C ALA A 8 35.74 31.44 23.25
N ALA A 9 34.46 31.58 23.53
CA ALA A 9 33.50 30.46 23.50
C ALA A 9 33.16 30.11 22.05
N LEU A 10 33.63 28.97 21.60
CA LEU A 10 33.30 28.40 20.28
C LEU A 10 31.92 27.72 20.37
N CYS A 11 30.85 28.37 19.90
CA CYS A 11 29.52 27.77 19.76
C CYS A 11 29.52 26.80 18.57
N LEU A 12 29.59 25.49 18.86
CA LEU A 12 29.32 24.43 17.89
C LEU A 12 27.81 24.38 17.61
N PHE A 13 27.39 24.96 16.48
CA PHE A 13 26.06 24.74 15.96
C PHE A 13 25.99 23.31 15.38
N ALA A 14 25.42 22.39 16.15
CA ALA A 14 25.03 21.10 15.63
C ALA A 14 23.85 21.27 14.62
N THR A 15 24.16 21.28 13.34
CA THR A 15 23.13 21.22 12.29
C THR A 15 22.51 19.82 12.30
N THR A 16 21.36 19.66 12.96
CA THR A 16 20.52 18.47 12.81
C THR A 16 19.96 18.50 11.39
N LEU A 17 20.49 17.65 10.51
CA LEU A 17 19.89 17.38 9.20
C LEU A 17 18.48 16.82 9.46
N PRO A 18 17.43 17.36 8.82
CA PRO A 18 16.11 16.74 8.90
C PRO A 18 16.22 15.32 8.37
N ALA A 19 15.83 14.32 9.17
CA ALA A 19 15.62 12.97 8.67
C ALA A 19 14.65 13.10 7.50
N ALA A 20 15.06 12.70 6.30
CA ALA A 20 14.18 12.67 5.15
C ALA A 20 12.97 11.82 5.56
N ALA A 21 11.78 12.44 5.62
CA ALA A 21 10.54 11.72 5.82
C ALA A 21 10.48 10.69 4.69
N GLN A 22 10.50 9.39 5.05
CA GLN A 22 10.37 8.34 4.04
C GLN A 22 9.08 8.62 3.31
N ASP A 23 9.15 8.71 1.99
CA ASP A 23 7.95 8.91 1.17
C ASP A 23 7.06 7.68 1.30
N ILE A 24 6.03 7.79 2.14
CA ILE A 24 5.07 6.70 2.41
C ILE A 24 4.34 6.27 1.14
N CYS A 25 4.30 7.12 0.12
CA CYS A 25 3.61 6.87 -1.13
C CYS A 25 4.45 6.10 -2.15
N ALA A 26 5.78 6.11 -2.01
CA ALA A 26 6.67 5.51 -3.00
C ALA A 26 6.34 4.03 -3.30
N PRO A 27 6.11 3.14 -2.33
CA PRO A 27 5.77 1.74 -2.62
C PRO A 27 4.46 1.58 -3.39
N LEU A 28 3.43 2.37 -3.05
CA LEU A 28 2.14 2.32 -3.74
C LEU A 28 2.24 2.85 -5.17
N LEU A 29 2.96 3.96 -5.37
CA LEU A 29 3.12 4.57 -6.68
C LEU A 29 3.97 3.70 -7.61
N ASP A 30 5.00 3.04 -7.09
CA ASP A 30 5.80 2.06 -7.82
C ASP A 30 4.93 0.88 -8.27
N PHE A 31 4.16 0.29 -7.35
CA PHE A 31 3.21 -0.78 -7.65
C PHE A 31 2.21 -0.40 -8.75
N ILE A 32 1.64 0.80 -8.69
CA ILE A 32 0.73 1.33 -9.71
C ILE A 32 1.46 1.56 -11.05
N GLY A 33 2.72 2.00 -11.00
CA GLY A 33 3.57 2.14 -12.18
C GLY A 33 3.70 0.84 -12.96
N HIS A 34 3.81 -0.30 -12.28
CA HIS A 34 3.83 -1.62 -12.91
C HIS A 34 2.49 -1.96 -13.61
N ALA A 35 1.34 -1.59 -13.03
CA ALA A 35 0.06 -1.75 -13.70
C ALA A 35 -0.02 -0.96 -15.01
N ARG A 36 0.51 0.27 -15.03
CA ARG A 36 0.57 1.13 -16.22
C ARG A 36 1.56 0.65 -17.25
N GLY A 37 2.68 0.10 -16.82
CA GLY A 37 3.74 -0.42 -17.69
C GLY A 37 3.56 -1.85 -18.17
N GLY A 38 2.56 -2.60 -17.65
CA GLY A 38 2.36 -4.01 -17.96
C GLY A 38 3.52 -4.90 -17.51
N THR A 39 4.26 -4.50 -16.49
CA THR A 39 5.43 -5.21 -15.98
C THR A 39 5.12 -5.86 -14.61
N SER A 40 5.85 -6.93 -14.28
CA SER A 40 5.70 -7.58 -12.98
C SER A 40 6.23 -6.67 -11.86
N PRO A 41 5.45 -6.45 -10.80
CA PRO A 41 5.89 -5.63 -9.67
C PRO A 41 7.01 -6.33 -8.89
N VAL A 42 7.90 -5.51 -8.34
CA VAL A 42 8.85 -5.97 -7.32
C VAL A 42 8.06 -6.28 -6.05
N PRO A 43 8.38 -7.38 -5.32
CA PRO A 43 7.68 -7.68 -4.09
C PRO A 43 7.70 -6.49 -3.12
N TRP A 44 6.51 -6.01 -2.75
CA TRP A 44 6.35 -4.99 -1.73
C TRP A 44 6.78 -5.54 -0.37
N SER A 45 7.41 -4.72 0.46
CA SER A 45 7.92 -5.16 1.77
C SER A 45 6.85 -5.92 2.57
N GLY A 46 7.21 -7.12 3.00
CA GLY A 46 6.34 -8.03 3.74
C GLY A 46 5.26 -8.75 2.91
N ALA A 47 5.12 -8.46 1.61
CA ALA A 47 4.25 -9.25 0.75
C ALA A 47 4.83 -10.65 0.54
N GLU A 48 3.98 -11.66 0.55
CA GLU A 48 4.37 -13.04 0.27
C GLU A 48 4.69 -13.22 -1.22
N ALA A 49 3.90 -12.60 -2.09
CA ALA A 49 4.18 -12.52 -3.52
C ALA A 49 3.51 -11.32 -4.17
N CYS A 50 4.11 -10.88 -5.29
CA CYS A 50 3.54 -9.93 -6.23
C CYS A 50 3.68 -10.47 -7.65
N ALA A 51 2.66 -10.28 -8.49
CA ALA A 51 2.67 -10.75 -9.87
C ALA A 51 1.73 -9.93 -10.76
N THR A 52 1.78 -10.22 -12.06
CA THR A 52 0.77 -9.77 -13.02
C THR A 52 -0.28 -10.86 -13.24
N ALA A 53 -1.48 -10.43 -13.58
CA ALA A 53 -2.55 -11.32 -14.04
C ALA A 53 -3.33 -10.65 -15.17
N THR A 54 -4.13 -11.45 -15.89
CA THR A 54 -5.10 -10.92 -16.85
C THR A 54 -6.48 -11.15 -16.27
N SER A 55 -7.28 -10.10 -16.16
CA SER A 55 -8.65 -10.18 -15.69
C SER A 55 -9.54 -10.91 -16.72
N GLU A 56 -10.75 -11.29 -16.32
CA GLU A 56 -11.73 -11.91 -17.23
C GLU A 56 -12.09 -10.98 -18.41
N SER A 57 -12.01 -9.66 -18.22
CA SER A 57 -12.20 -8.68 -19.29
C SER A 57 -10.99 -8.50 -20.22
N GLY A 58 -9.89 -9.24 -19.99
CA GLY A 58 -8.63 -9.10 -20.74
C GLY A 58 -7.73 -7.97 -20.29
N ALA A 59 -8.12 -7.18 -19.28
CA ALA A 59 -7.28 -6.12 -18.75
C ALA A 59 -6.09 -6.68 -17.97
N GLN A 60 -4.93 -6.07 -18.15
CA GLN A 60 -3.75 -6.39 -17.33
C GLN A 60 -3.93 -5.82 -15.94
N GLU A 61 -3.65 -6.63 -14.93
CA GLU A 61 -3.62 -6.23 -13.54
C GLU A 61 -2.32 -6.63 -12.87
N VAL A 62 -1.93 -5.90 -11.85
CA VAL A 62 -0.86 -6.27 -10.93
C VAL A 62 -1.48 -6.52 -9.56
N TYR A 63 -0.93 -7.45 -8.82
CA TYR A 63 -1.37 -7.71 -7.45
C TYR A 63 -0.22 -8.07 -6.54
N CYS A 64 -0.38 -7.74 -5.26
CA CYS A 64 0.42 -8.27 -4.15
C CYS A 64 -0.50 -8.88 -3.11
N TYR A 65 -0.02 -9.86 -2.35
CA TYR A 65 -0.77 -10.39 -1.22
C TYR A 65 0.12 -10.66 0.00
N TRP A 66 -0.51 -10.56 1.17
CA TRP A 66 0.06 -10.85 2.48
C TRP A 66 -0.77 -11.95 3.13
N SER A 67 -0.10 -12.94 3.72
CA SER A 67 -0.74 -14.03 4.44
C SER A 67 -0.62 -13.82 5.95
N HIS A 68 -1.71 -14.06 6.65
CA HIS A 68 -1.82 -13.99 8.10
C HIS A 68 -2.49 -15.26 8.63
N PRO A 69 -2.32 -15.63 9.90
CA PRO A 69 -3.15 -16.66 10.53
C PRO A 69 -4.64 -16.32 10.36
N LEU A 70 -5.49 -17.35 10.32
CA LEU A 70 -6.92 -17.18 10.10
C LEU A 70 -7.52 -16.19 11.11
N ARG A 71 -8.14 -15.12 10.58
CA ARG A 71 -8.79 -14.04 11.35
C ARG A 71 -7.87 -13.30 12.33
N ASP A 72 -6.57 -13.29 12.05
CA ASP A 72 -5.62 -12.50 12.83
C ASP A 72 -5.96 -11.00 12.69
N PRO A 73 -6.01 -10.25 13.81
CA PRO A 73 -6.23 -8.79 13.78
C PRO A 73 -5.21 -8.03 12.91
N ALA A 74 -4.00 -8.57 12.73
CA ALA A 74 -2.97 -7.99 11.89
C ALA A 74 -3.42 -7.88 10.42
N ALA A 75 -4.23 -8.81 9.91
CA ALA A 75 -4.79 -8.74 8.56
C ALA A 75 -5.69 -7.50 8.39
N ALA A 76 -6.60 -7.28 9.35
CA ALA A 76 -7.47 -6.10 9.34
C ALA A 76 -6.68 -4.79 9.50
N GLN A 77 -5.63 -4.80 10.32
CA GLN A 77 -4.76 -3.64 10.49
C GLN A 77 -3.96 -3.34 9.20
N ALA A 78 -3.44 -4.36 8.52
CA ALA A 78 -2.75 -4.21 7.24
C ALA A 78 -3.68 -3.60 6.17
N ALA A 79 -4.90 -4.09 6.06
CA ALA A 79 -5.90 -3.54 5.14
C ALA A 79 -6.28 -2.09 5.48
N LYS A 80 -6.36 -1.74 6.77
CA LYS A 80 -6.60 -0.37 7.22
C LYS A 80 -5.46 0.57 6.82
N THR A 81 -4.22 0.14 7.01
CA THR A 81 -3.03 0.90 6.60
C THR A 81 -3.01 1.12 5.09
N LEU A 82 -3.19 0.07 4.29
CA LEU A 82 -3.24 0.18 2.84
C LEU A 82 -4.39 1.10 2.36
N THR A 83 -5.54 1.07 3.04
CA THR A 83 -6.66 2.00 2.76
C THR A 83 -6.25 3.45 2.99
N ALA A 84 -5.54 3.73 4.08
CA ALA A 84 -5.05 5.07 4.40
C ALA A 84 -4.02 5.54 3.36
N ASP A 85 -3.09 4.68 2.97
CA ASP A 85 -2.07 4.97 1.95
C ASP A 85 -2.71 5.28 0.59
N ILE A 86 -3.68 4.47 0.15
CA ILE A 86 -4.42 4.72 -1.09
C ILE A 86 -5.07 6.11 -1.07
N ARG A 87 -5.73 6.47 0.02
CA ARG A 87 -6.40 7.78 0.15
C ARG A 87 -5.42 8.94 0.22
N THR A 88 -4.28 8.75 0.86
CA THR A 88 -3.25 9.79 1.02
C THR A 88 -2.46 10.00 -0.27
N CYS A 89 -2.13 8.90 -0.97
CA CYS A 89 -1.20 8.93 -2.09
C CYS A 89 -1.86 9.08 -3.46
N LEU A 90 -3.18 8.88 -3.56
CA LEU A 90 -3.92 9.06 -4.82
C LEU A 90 -4.86 10.27 -4.73
N PRO A 91 -4.43 11.45 -5.20
CA PRO A 91 -5.26 12.64 -5.16
C PRO A 91 -6.59 12.45 -5.90
N GLY A 92 -7.69 12.89 -5.29
CA GLY A 92 -9.03 12.81 -5.89
C GLY A 92 -9.58 11.38 -5.97
N VAL A 93 -9.00 10.42 -5.25
CA VAL A 93 -9.48 9.03 -5.23
C VAL A 93 -10.93 8.96 -4.74
N GLN A 94 -11.75 8.23 -5.47
CA GLN A 94 -13.15 7.96 -5.13
C GLN A 94 -13.28 6.54 -4.59
N VAL A 95 -14.04 6.37 -3.51
CA VAL A 95 -14.42 5.04 -3.02
C VAL A 95 -15.63 4.58 -3.83
N LEU A 96 -15.50 3.44 -4.48
CA LEU A 96 -16.62 2.83 -5.21
C LEU A 96 -17.56 2.13 -4.24
N PRO A 97 -18.85 1.96 -4.59
CA PRO A 97 -19.77 1.16 -3.79
C PRO A 97 -19.20 -0.21 -3.46
N ALA A 98 -19.33 -0.61 -2.20
CA ALA A 98 -18.92 -1.95 -1.78
C ALA A 98 -19.91 -3.00 -2.28
N ASP A 99 -19.39 -4.14 -2.70
CA ASP A 99 -20.23 -5.33 -2.90
C ASP A 99 -20.71 -5.84 -1.52
N GLN A 100 -21.82 -6.58 -1.49
CA GLN A 100 -22.28 -7.20 -0.26
C GLN A 100 -21.20 -8.17 0.26
N PRO A 101 -20.75 -8.03 1.52
CA PRO A 101 -19.76 -8.94 2.06
C PRO A 101 -20.32 -10.36 2.10
N VAL A 102 -19.50 -11.32 1.71
CA VAL A 102 -19.84 -12.74 1.81
C VAL A 102 -19.46 -13.22 3.20
N ASN A 103 -20.45 -13.68 3.96
CA ASN A 103 -20.25 -14.15 5.33
C ASN A 103 -20.48 -15.68 5.42
N HIS A 104 -19.46 -16.42 5.08
CA HIS A 104 -19.37 -17.88 5.26
C HIS A 104 -17.95 -18.24 5.74
N PRO A 105 -17.59 -19.53 5.96
CA PRO A 105 -16.25 -19.88 6.45
C PRO A 105 -15.08 -19.23 5.71
N ASP A 106 -15.26 -18.94 4.41
CA ASP A 106 -14.32 -18.17 3.58
C ASP A 106 -14.86 -16.76 3.35
N SER A 107 -14.90 -15.93 4.40
CA SER A 107 -15.38 -14.56 4.30
C SER A 107 -14.54 -13.72 3.31
N TYR A 108 -15.19 -12.76 2.67
CA TYR A 108 -14.58 -11.90 1.68
C TYR A 108 -15.10 -10.47 1.83
N ASP A 109 -14.19 -9.51 2.07
CA ASP A 109 -14.47 -8.07 2.10
C ASP A 109 -13.64 -7.40 0.99
N LEU A 110 -14.31 -6.75 0.05
CA LEU A 110 -13.70 -6.07 -1.09
C LEU A 110 -13.99 -4.58 -1.05
N ARG A 111 -12.95 -3.78 -1.15
CA ARG A 111 -13.02 -2.32 -1.29
C ARG A 111 -12.36 -1.92 -2.59
N ARG A 112 -13.03 -1.04 -3.35
CA ARG A 112 -12.52 -0.54 -4.62
C ARG A 112 -12.40 0.98 -4.59
N PHE A 113 -11.35 1.46 -5.22
CA PHE A 113 -10.99 2.86 -5.30
C PHE A 113 -10.73 3.22 -6.76
N ARG A 114 -11.22 4.37 -7.21
CA ARG A 114 -10.99 4.89 -8.56
C ARG A 114 -10.18 6.18 -8.50
N ALA A 115 -9.12 6.25 -9.30
CA ALA A 115 -8.34 7.46 -9.52
C ALA A 115 -8.11 7.63 -11.04
N GLY A 116 -9.00 8.38 -11.70
CA GLY A 116 -9.03 8.47 -13.16
C GLY A 116 -9.36 7.13 -13.81
N ASP A 117 -8.48 6.65 -14.67
CA ASP A 117 -8.54 5.35 -15.35
C ASP A 117 -8.05 4.17 -14.49
N LEU A 118 -7.51 4.44 -13.32
CA LEU A 118 -6.97 3.45 -12.43
C LEU A 118 -8.04 2.94 -11.46
N ILE A 119 -8.16 1.63 -11.32
CA ILE A 119 -8.89 0.96 -10.23
C ILE A 119 -7.89 0.27 -9.33
N VAL A 120 -7.93 0.61 -8.05
CA VAL A 120 -7.22 -0.09 -6.99
C VAL A 120 -8.23 -0.85 -6.16
N SER A 121 -7.99 -2.14 -5.96
CA SER A 121 -8.85 -3.03 -5.17
C SER A 121 -8.08 -3.57 -3.98
N LEU A 122 -8.71 -3.54 -2.82
CA LEU A 122 -8.19 -4.10 -1.58
C LEU A 122 -9.19 -5.12 -1.06
N ALA A 123 -8.75 -6.36 -0.87
CA ALA A 123 -9.59 -7.44 -0.38
C ALA A 123 -8.99 -8.11 0.84
N ILE A 124 -9.84 -8.47 1.81
CA ILE A 124 -9.51 -9.41 2.90
C ILE A 124 -10.29 -10.68 2.62
N LYS A 125 -9.60 -11.82 2.56
CA LYS A 125 -10.19 -13.11 2.23
C LYS A 125 -9.76 -14.17 3.23
N ASP A 126 -10.72 -14.73 3.95
CA ASP A 126 -10.47 -15.90 4.78
C ASP A 126 -10.36 -17.16 3.91
N LYS A 127 -9.43 -18.01 4.26
CA LYS A 127 -9.20 -19.34 3.71
C LYS A 127 -9.20 -20.34 4.87
N ALA A 128 -10.40 -20.65 5.36
CA ALA A 128 -10.57 -21.48 6.55
C ALA A 128 -9.89 -22.83 6.45
N ALA A 129 -9.98 -23.49 5.29
CA ALA A 129 -9.34 -24.78 5.03
C ALA A 129 -7.80 -24.73 5.10
N LEU A 130 -7.21 -23.55 4.89
CA LEU A 130 -5.75 -23.32 4.96
C LEU A 130 -5.32 -22.69 6.28
N GLY A 131 -6.27 -22.34 7.15
CA GLY A 131 -5.97 -21.63 8.40
C GLY A 131 -5.40 -20.22 8.18
N GLN A 132 -5.76 -19.56 7.08
CA GLN A 132 -5.17 -18.29 6.67
C GLN A 132 -6.22 -17.21 6.40
N THR A 133 -5.83 -15.96 6.61
CA THR A 133 -6.48 -14.77 6.08
C THR A 133 -5.50 -14.07 5.14
N LEU A 134 -5.92 -13.81 3.92
CA LEU A 134 -5.14 -13.15 2.89
C LEU A 134 -5.61 -11.70 2.73
N VAL A 135 -4.65 -10.78 2.66
CA VAL A 135 -4.88 -9.39 2.25
C VAL A 135 -4.35 -9.23 0.84
N PHE A 136 -5.20 -8.82 -0.11
CA PHE A 136 -4.84 -8.58 -1.50
C PHE A 136 -4.92 -7.11 -1.83
N LEU A 137 -3.88 -6.60 -2.48
CA LEU A 137 -3.90 -5.31 -3.16
C LEU A 137 -3.78 -5.58 -4.67
N ARG A 138 -4.67 -4.99 -5.47
CA ARG A 138 -4.65 -5.08 -6.93
C ARG A 138 -4.75 -3.70 -7.54
N ALA A 139 -4.10 -3.52 -8.68
CA ALA A 139 -4.26 -2.33 -9.50
C ALA A 139 -4.43 -2.74 -10.96
N GLN A 140 -5.41 -2.12 -11.64
CA GLN A 140 -5.67 -2.32 -13.07
C GLN A 140 -6.08 -1.00 -13.72
N LEU A 141 -5.83 -0.87 -15.01
CA LEU A 141 -6.37 0.21 -15.81
C LEU A 141 -7.73 -0.20 -16.37
N GLN A 142 -8.71 0.70 -16.30
CA GLN A 142 -9.94 0.53 -17.06
C GLN A 142 -9.66 0.82 -18.52
N SER A 143 -10.15 -0.05 -19.40
CA SER A 143 -10.21 0.28 -20.83
C SER A 143 -11.13 1.50 -21.00
N PRO A 144 -10.77 2.47 -21.86
CA PRO A 144 -11.73 3.49 -22.23
C PRO A 144 -12.92 2.81 -22.93
N ASP A 145 -14.13 3.18 -22.48
CA ASP A 145 -15.40 2.76 -23.10
C ASP A 145 -15.50 3.33 -24.54
#